data_db71b1222adc82d09c04b7fe6a973bd0
#
_entry.id   db71b1222adc82d09c04b7fe6a973bd0
#
_cell.length_a   1.000
_cell.length_b   1.000
_cell.length_c   1.000
_cell.angle_alpha   90.00
_cell.angle_beta   90.00
_cell.angle_gamma   90.00
#
_symmetry.space_group_name_H-M   'P 1'
#
loop_
_entity.id
_entity.type
_entity.pdbx_description
1 polymer ?
#
loop_
_entity_poly.entity_id
_entity_poly.type
_entity_poly.pdbx_seq_one_letter_code
_entity_poly.pdbx_strand_id
1 'polypeptide(L)'
;NVYFKYYMSVTSNDNSALLGSQVIDKERFHALTRFKEGIEYLGFKPIYLVIEEDGAHTMYLNRDKSTTIPKIIFRKDDDLVTILDNLNTAMSKKEFANEINSKYSTLLYIDLRFNNKVVYKFQE
;
A
#
# COMPACT_ATOMS: atom_id res chain seq x y z
N ASN A 1 -12.93 -12.43 4.50
CA ASN A 1 -12.09 -13.04 5.47
C ASN A 1 -10.88 -12.21 5.83
N VAL A 2 -11.21 -11.07 6.43
CA VAL A 2 -10.19 -10.15 6.92
C VAL A 2 -9.61 -10.69 8.22
N TYR A 3 -8.29 -10.84 8.26
CA TYR A 3 -7.60 -11.23 9.47
C TYR A 3 -7.40 -10.03 10.37
N PHE A 4 -7.07 -8.89 9.78
CA PHE A 4 -6.87 -7.66 10.55
C PHE A 4 -7.03 -6.44 9.65
N LYS A 5 -7.63 -5.38 10.21
CA LYS A 5 -7.77 -4.10 9.53
C LYS A 5 -7.19 -3.01 10.41
N TYR A 6 -6.17 -2.32 9.91
CA TYR A 6 -5.46 -1.31 10.67
C TYR A 6 -5.55 0.05 9.98
N TYR A 7 -6.10 1.04 10.68
CA TYR A 7 -6.18 2.40 10.17
C TYR A 7 -4.84 3.10 10.33
N MET A 8 -4.32 3.60 9.21
CA MET A 8 -2.99 4.19 9.14
C MET A 8 -3.03 5.71 9.17
N SER A 9 -4.10 6.28 9.72
CA SER A 9 -4.25 7.73 9.75
C SER A 9 -3.14 8.37 10.59
N VAL A 10 -2.81 9.61 10.25
CA VAL A 10 -1.72 10.35 10.86
C VAL A 10 -1.90 10.52 12.36
N THR A 11 -3.14 10.59 12.80
CA THR A 11 -3.46 10.83 14.20
C THR A 11 -3.40 9.58 15.05
N SER A 12 -3.30 8.41 14.44
CA SER A 12 -3.30 7.17 15.18
C SER A 12 -1.89 6.85 15.66
N ASN A 13 -1.68 7.01 16.94
CA ASN A 13 -0.47 6.54 17.59
C ASN A 13 -0.68 5.16 18.19
N ASP A 14 -1.84 4.58 17.97
CA ASP A 14 -2.19 3.32 18.58
C ASP A 14 -1.71 2.16 17.73
N ASN A 15 -0.44 1.84 17.89
CA ASN A 15 0.15 0.67 17.27
C ASN A 15 -0.11 -0.58 18.10
N SER A 16 -0.66 -0.42 19.29
CA SER A 16 -0.81 -1.51 20.23
C SER A 16 -1.83 -2.53 19.76
N ALA A 17 -2.85 -2.10 19.01
CA ALA A 17 -3.85 -3.02 18.48
C ALA A 17 -3.21 -4.06 17.56
N LEU A 18 -2.33 -3.62 16.67
CA LEU A 18 -1.65 -4.50 15.73
C LEU A 18 -0.65 -5.40 16.44
N LEU A 19 0.16 -4.83 17.33
CA LEU A 19 1.14 -5.59 18.09
C LEU A 19 0.49 -6.44 19.17
N GLY A 20 -0.53 -5.90 19.83
CA GLY A 20 -1.20 -6.60 20.93
C GLY A 20 -2.00 -7.80 20.46
N SER A 21 -2.48 -7.80 19.23
CA SER A 21 -3.17 -8.95 18.64
C SER A 21 -2.18 -10.02 18.17
N GLN A 22 -0.91 -9.71 18.16
CA GLN A 22 0.16 -10.59 17.69
C GLN A 22 -0.03 -11.04 16.24
N VAL A 23 -0.70 -10.22 15.45
CA VAL A 23 -0.89 -10.47 14.02
C VAL A 23 0.46 -10.40 13.31
N ILE A 24 1.28 -9.45 13.73
CA ILE A 24 2.63 -9.28 13.20
C ILE A 24 3.57 -9.00 14.36
N ASP A 25 4.83 -9.37 14.19
CA ASP A 25 5.83 -9.08 15.21
C ASP A 25 6.30 -7.63 15.12
N LYS A 26 7.08 -7.22 16.09
CA LYS A 26 7.56 -5.85 16.21
C LYS A 26 8.39 -5.44 14.99
N GLU A 27 9.23 -6.34 14.53
CA GLU A 27 10.11 -6.09 13.39
C GLU A 27 9.31 -5.86 12.12
N ARG A 28 8.31 -6.73 11.88
CA ARG A 28 7.42 -6.58 10.72
C ARG A 28 6.60 -5.30 10.82
N PHE A 29 6.16 -4.96 12.03
CA PHE A 29 5.42 -3.72 12.24
C PHE A 29 6.25 -2.51 11.86
N HIS A 30 7.52 -2.48 12.28
CA HIS A 30 8.41 -1.38 11.92
C HIS A 30 8.66 -1.32 10.41
N ALA A 31 8.78 -2.48 9.78
CA ALA A 31 8.94 -2.55 8.32
C ALA A 31 7.72 -1.99 7.61
N LEU A 32 6.52 -2.33 8.08
CA LEU A 32 5.28 -1.79 7.51
C LEU A 32 5.16 -0.29 7.70
N THR A 33 5.61 0.21 8.84
CA THR A 33 5.60 1.66 9.11
C THR A 33 6.53 2.39 8.13
N ARG A 34 7.72 1.86 7.92
CA ARG A 34 8.66 2.45 6.95
C ARG A 34 8.13 2.35 5.53
N PHE A 35 7.47 1.25 5.20
CA PHE A 35 6.86 1.07 3.90
C PHE A 35 5.78 2.12 3.67
N LYS A 36 4.92 2.32 4.66
CA LYS A 36 3.88 3.36 4.59
C LYS A 36 4.49 4.73 4.35
N GLU A 37 5.55 5.06 5.10
CA GLU A 37 6.22 6.35 4.94
C GLU A 37 6.82 6.51 3.55
N GLY A 38 7.38 5.43 2.99
CA GLY A 38 7.88 5.46 1.63
C GLY A 38 6.79 5.68 0.59
N ILE A 39 5.64 5.04 0.79
CA ILE A 39 4.47 5.24 -0.07
C ILE A 39 4.00 6.70 0.00
N GLU A 40 3.97 7.26 1.20
CA GLU A 40 3.62 8.68 1.38
C GLU A 40 4.61 9.61 0.67
N TYR A 41 5.89 9.27 0.74
CA TYR A 41 6.92 10.06 0.08
C TYR A 41 6.73 10.10 -1.45
N LEU A 42 6.17 9.03 -2.02
CA LEU A 42 5.88 8.97 -3.44
C LEU A 42 4.62 9.74 -3.83
N GLY A 43 3.91 10.31 -2.86
CA GLY A 43 2.74 11.16 -3.12
C GLY A 43 1.41 10.49 -2.87
N PHE A 44 1.40 9.25 -2.42
CA PHE A 44 0.17 8.54 -2.09
C PHE A 44 -0.23 8.82 -0.64
N LYS A 45 -1.48 8.57 -0.31
CA LYS A 45 -1.99 8.76 1.06
C LYS A 45 -2.66 7.47 1.55
N PRO A 46 -1.91 6.59 2.19
CA PRO A 46 -2.49 5.37 2.76
C PRO A 46 -3.48 5.71 3.87
N ILE A 47 -4.63 5.05 3.85
CA ILE A 47 -5.67 5.25 4.85
C ILE A 47 -5.72 4.09 5.82
N TYR A 48 -5.80 2.86 5.31
CA TYR A 48 -5.77 1.70 6.17
C TYR A 48 -5.21 0.48 5.44
N LEU A 49 -4.77 -0.48 6.23
CA LEU A 49 -4.19 -1.73 5.74
C LEU A 49 -5.13 -2.87 6.16
N VAL A 50 -5.46 -3.72 5.22
CA VAL A 50 -6.21 -4.95 5.47
C VAL A 50 -5.27 -6.13 5.32
N ILE A 51 -5.19 -6.95 6.36
CA ILE A 51 -4.37 -8.16 6.36
C ILE A 51 -5.33 -9.34 6.38
N GLU A 52 -5.23 -10.21 5.39
CA GLU A 52 -6.09 -11.37 5.28
C GLU A 52 -5.39 -12.64 5.74
N GLU A 53 -6.17 -13.66 6.05
CA GLU A 53 -5.63 -14.91 6.59
C GLU A 53 -4.65 -15.60 5.65
N ASP A 54 -4.85 -15.44 4.34
CA ASP A 54 -3.96 -16.06 3.35
C ASP A 54 -2.65 -15.28 3.15
N GLY A 55 -2.47 -14.19 3.89
CA GLY A 55 -1.27 -13.39 3.79
C GLY A 55 -1.38 -12.23 2.80
N ALA A 56 -2.51 -12.06 2.15
CA ALA A 56 -2.72 -10.92 1.27
C ALA A 56 -2.78 -9.64 2.09
N HIS A 57 -2.07 -8.63 1.63
CA HIS A 57 -2.05 -7.30 2.24
C HIS A 57 -2.58 -6.30 1.24
N THR A 58 -3.58 -5.52 1.64
CA THR A 58 -4.15 -4.49 0.78
C THR A 58 -4.11 -3.16 1.51
N MET A 59 -3.33 -2.24 0.98
CA MET A 59 -3.21 -0.90 1.51
C MET A 59 -4.13 0.02 0.73
N TYR A 60 -5.22 0.45 1.35
CA TYR A 60 -6.19 1.34 0.72
C TYR A 60 -5.72 2.78 0.79
N LEU A 61 -5.86 3.46 -0.33
CA LEU A 61 -5.40 4.84 -0.48
C LEU A 61 -6.57 5.81 -0.41
N ASN A 62 -6.25 7.08 -0.24
CA ASN A 62 -7.24 8.14 -0.20
C ASN A 62 -8.06 8.17 -1.49
N ARG A 63 -9.38 8.14 -1.36
CA ARG A 63 -10.29 8.20 -2.51
C ARG A 63 -10.38 9.60 -3.11
N ASP A 64 -10.42 10.59 -2.21
CA ASP A 64 -10.67 11.97 -2.60
C ASP A 64 -11.83 12.04 -3.60
N LYS A 65 -11.60 12.47 -4.83
CA LYS A 65 -12.64 12.56 -5.86
C LYS A 65 -12.69 11.31 -6.75
N SER A 66 -12.12 10.22 -6.28
CA SER A 66 -12.05 9.00 -7.08
C SER A 66 -13.40 8.30 -7.17
N THR A 67 -13.66 7.69 -8.33
CA THR A 67 -14.82 6.82 -8.53
C THR A 67 -14.54 5.40 -8.07
N THR A 68 -13.29 5.12 -7.75
CA THR A 68 -12.81 3.80 -7.31
C THR A 68 -12.26 3.92 -5.89
N ILE A 69 -11.91 2.77 -5.31
CA ILE A 69 -11.17 2.73 -4.06
C ILE A 69 -9.77 2.26 -4.39
N PRO A 70 -8.85 3.19 -4.65
CA PRO A 70 -7.49 2.82 -5.06
C PRO A 70 -6.76 2.09 -3.95
N LYS A 71 -5.92 1.14 -4.32
CA LYS A 71 -5.21 0.30 -3.36
C LYS A 71 -3.89 -0.19 -3.89
N ILE A 72 -2.99 -0.50 -2.97
CA ILE A 72 -1.71 -1.13 -3.27
C ILE A 72 -1.77 -2.54 -2.69
N ILE A 73 -1.43 -3.53 -3.50
CA ILE A 73 -1.54 -4.94 -3.14
C ILE A 73 -0.14 -5.53 -3.01
N PHE A 74 0.09 -6.24 -1.91
CA PHE A 74 1.35 -6.96 -1.70
C PHE A 74 1.09 -8.17 -0.80
N ARG A 75 2.13 -8.91 -0.46
CA ARG A 75 2.00 -10.15 0.32
C ARG A 75 2.77 -10.06 1.61
N LYS A 76 2.35 -10.86 2.57
CA LYS A 76 3.03 -11.01 3.85
C LYS A 76 4.53 -11.28 3.69
N ASP A 77 4.89 -12.12 2.72
CA ASP A 77 6.28 -12.57 2.54
C ASP A 77 7.10 -11.68 1.61
N ASP A 78 6.49 -10.64 1.06
CA ASP A 78 7.21 -9.72 0.20
C ASP A 78 8.24 -8.93 0.99
N ASP A 79 9.40 -8.72 0.38
CA ASP A 79 10.39 -7.82 0.94
C ASP A 79 9.96 -6.39 0.68
N LEU A 80 9.52 -5.71 1.74
CA LEU A 80 8.93 -4.38 1.62
C LEU A 80 9.90 -3.34 1.06
N VAL A 81 11.18 -3.47 1.36
CA VAL A 81 12.19 -2.56 0.80
C VAL A 81 12.28 -2.73 -0.70
N THR A 82 12.28 -3.98 -1.16
CA THR A 82 12.39 -4.29 -2.58
C THR A 82 11.16 -3.82 -3.35
N ILE A 83 9.95 -4.12 -2.85
CA ILE A 83 8.75 -3.73 -3.58
C ILE A 83 8.54 -2.21 -3.57
N LEU A 84 8.94 -1.55 -2.50
CA LEU A 84 8.89 -0.09 -2.47
C LEU A 84 9.87 0.50 -3.49
N ASP A 85 11.06 -0.09 -3.61
CA ASP A 85 12.05 0.35 -4.57
C ASP A 85 11.54 0.15 -6.01
N ASN A 86 10.85 -0.95 -6.27
CA ASN A 86 10.24 -1.17 -7.58
C ASN A 86 9.22 -0.08 -7.91
N LEU A 87 8.39 0.29 -6.95
CA LEU A 87 7.41 1.34 -7.16
C LEU A 87 8.10 2.70 -7.33
N ASN A 88 9.12 2.97 -6.54
CA ASN A 88 9.89 4.20 -6.66
C ASN A 88 10.53 4.32 -8.04
N THR A 89 11.09 3.22 -8.54
CA THR A 89 11.69 3.18 -9.87
C THR A 89 10.64 3.47 -10.95
N ALA A 90 9.46 2.86 -10.82
CA ALA A 90 8.37 3.12 -11.76
C ALA A 90 7.93 4.59 -11.72
N MET A 91 7.77 5.14 -10.52
CA MET A 91 7.33 6.53 -10.35
C MET A 91 8.37 7.54 -10.80
N SER A 92 9.63 7.13 -10.90
CA SER A 92 10.68 8.00 -11.43
C SER A 92 10.59 8.16 -12.95
N LYS A 93 9.83 7.29 -13.61
CA LYS A 93 9.59 7.39 -15.03
C LYS A 93 8.42 8.33 -15.28
N LYS A 94 8.69 9.36 -16.06
CA LYS A 94 7.72 10.43 -16.28
C LYS A 94 6.39 9.92 -16.82
N GLU A 95 6.43 9.01 -17.76
CA GLU A 95 5.20 8.47 -18.36
C GLU A 95 4.33 7.76 -17.35
N PHE A 96 4.94 6.91 -16.51
CA PHE A 96 4.20 6.18 -15.49
C PHE A 96 3.63 7.14 -14.45
N ALA A 97 4.44 8.05 -13.93
CA ALA A 97 3.99 9.00 -12.92
C ALA A 97 2.87 9.88 -13.44
N ASN A 98 2.98 10.35 -14.68
CA ASN A 98 1.94 11.18 -15.27
C ASN A 98 0.64 10.41 -15.45
N GLU A 99 0.73 9.16 -15.87
CA GLU A 99 -0.47 8.34 -16.04
C GLU A 99 -1.17 8.10 -14.70
N ILE A 100 -0.41 7.71 -13.67
CA ILE A 100 -0.96 7.49 -12.34
C ILE A 100 -1.62 8.76 -11.82
N ASN A 101 -0.93 9.90 -11.95
CA ASN A 101 -1.44 11.16 -11.40
C ASN A 101 -2.66 11.67 -12.17
N SER A 102 -2.63 11.59 -13.50
CA SER A 102 -3.73 12.12 -14.31
C SER A 102 -4.98 11.25 -14.28
N LYS A 103 -4.83 9.94 -14.04
CA LYS A 103 -5.93 8.99 -14.01
C LYS A 103 -6.22 8.45 -12.62
N TYR A 104 -5.70 9.10 -11.60
CA TYR A 104 -5.85 8.61 -10.24
C TYR A 104 -7.32 8.39 -9.85
N SER A 105 -8.23 9.24 -10.35
CA SER A 105 -9.64 9.13 -10.01
C SER A 105 -10.28 7.81 -10.45
N THR A 106 -9.65 7.10 -11.37
CA THR A 106 -10.13 5.79 -11.86
C THR A 106 -9.18 4.66 -11.53
N LEU A 107 -8.15 4.91 -10.73
CA LEU A 107 -7.18 3.89 -10.37
C LEU A 107 -7.85 2.80 -9.53
N LEU A 108 -7.74 1.56 -10.00
CA LEU A 108 -8.25 0.41 -9.27
C LEU A 108 -7.21 -0.14 -8.31
N TYR A 109 -6.00 -0.38 -8.82
CA TYR A 109 -4.95 -0.93 -7.97
C TYR A 109 -3.56 -0.75 -8.57
N ILE A 110 -2.58 -0.81 -7.69
CA ILE A 110 -1.17 -0.98 -8.02
C ILE A 110 -0.74 -2.28 -7.33
N ASP A 111 -0.33 -3.26 -8.12
CA ASP A 111 0.00 -4.59 -7.60
C ASP A 111 1.51 -4.77 -7.60
N LEU A 112 2.07 -4.95 -6.41
CA LEU A 112 3.51 -5.08 -6.21
C LEU A 112 3.95 -6.51 -5.99
N ARG A 113 3.07 -7.50 -6.24
CA ARG A 113 3.36 -8.90 -5.99
C ARG A 113 4.24 -9.57 -7.04
N PHE A 114 4.60 -8.85 -8.09
CA PHE A 114 5.38 -9.41 -9.21
C PHE A 114 6.83 -8.99 -9.10
N ASN A 115 7.74 -9.91 -9.44
CA ASN A 115 9.17 -9.62 -9.40
C ASN A 115 9.54 -8.56 -10.45
N ASN A 116 10.24 -7.53 -10.00
CA ASN A 116 10.85 -6.53 -10.88
C ASN A 116 9.87 -5.78 -11.76
N LYS A 117 8.57 -5.80 -11.45
CA LYS A 117 7.63 -5.00 -12.22
C LYS A 117 6.44 -4.58 -11.35
N VAL A 118 5.83 -3.48 -11.76
CA VAL A 118 4.64 -2.94 -11.13
C VAL A 118 3.49 -3.12 -12.11
N VAL A 119 2.43 -3.78 -11.66
CA VAL A 119 1.22 -3.97 -12.44
C VAL A 119 0.15 -3.04 -11.90
N TYR A 120 -0.61 -2.41 -12.78
CA TYR A 120 -1.63 -1.45 -12.35
C TYR A 120 -2.80 -1.47 -13.31
N LYS A 121 -3.94 -0.99 -12.84
CA LYS A 121 -5.15 -0.99 -13.65
C LYS A 121 -6.03 0.21 -13.30
N PHE A 122 -6.65 0.76 -14.32
CA PHE A 122 -7.65 1.81 -14.19
C PHE A 122 -9.01 1.26 -14.58
N GLN A 123 -10.07 1.83 -14.01
CA GLN A 123 -11.43 1.51 -14.37
C GLN A 123 -11.72 2.08 -15.76
N GLU A 124 -12.33 1.27 -16.59
CA GLU A 124 -12.71 1.73 -17.95
C GLU A 124 -14.01 2.49 -17.96
#